data_f9ff8e18b4e15711dc3e6f7d6e2a67c6
#
_entry.id   f9ff8e18b4e15711dc3e6f7d6e2a67c6
#
_cell.length_a   1.000
_cell.length_b   1.000
_cell.length_c   1.000
_cell.angle_alpha   90.00
_cell.angle_beta   90.00
_cell.angle_gamma   90.00
#
_symmetry.space_group_name_H-M   'P 1'
#
loop_
_entity.id
_entity.type
_entity.pdbx_description
1 polymer ?
#
loop_
_entity_poly.entity_id
_entity_poly.type
_entity_poly.pdbx_seq_one_letter_code
_entity_poly.pdbx_strand_id
1 'polypeptide(L)'
;MQRKSPPHCPPPDSPHMKAIWLFMRVMRRHHACVERRIGDLGIHHSQHRMLMQLARPNQSPPSQKELAEIMGVSPAAVTTTLKRLEKEEYITRSATDEDNRRNEIHITEKGLSKITECHEIFESTDRAMFAGFTEEEMATLISFMERMDRNLDAAGAPSDPRFRSHQDRKDV
;
A
#
# COMPACT_ATOMS: atom_id res chain seq x y z
N MET A 1 -4.42 -29.19 -16.54
CA MET A 1 -3.06 -28.62 -16.75
C MET A 1 -2.49 -28.23 -15.40
N GLN A 2 -1.70 -29.12 -14.77
CA GLN A 2 -1.12 -28.88 -13.43
C GLN A 2 -0.02 -27.81 -13.57
N ARG A 3 -0.18 -26.65 -12.92
CA ARG A 3 0.91 -25.66 -12.78
C ARG A 3 2.00 -26.30 -11.92
N LYS A 4 3.15 -26.60 -12.51
CA LYS A 4 4.36 -26.98 -11.77
C LYS A 4 4.69 -25.84 -10.81
N SER A 5 4.77 -26.16 -9.52
CA SER A 5 5.31 -25.25 -8.51
C SER A 5 6.70 -24.77 -8.94
N PRO A 6 7.03 -23.48 -8.77
CA PRO A 6 8.36 -22.99 -9.10
C PRO A 6 9.41 -23.75 -8.29
N PRO A 7 10.62 -23.94 -8.82
CA PRO A 7 11.68 -24.66 -8.12
C PRO A 7 11.94 -23.98 -6.76
N HIS A 8 11.91 -24.77 -5.70
CA HIS A 8 12.27 -24.35 -4.35
C HIS A 8 13.75 -23.95 -4.39
N CYS A 9 14.04 -22.66 -4.36
CA CYS A 9 15.38 -22.19 -4.12
C CYS A 9 15.76 -22.60 -2.68
N PRO A 10 16.81 -23.39 -2.44
CA PRO A 10 17.24 -23.76 -1.11
C PRO A 10 17.58 -22.49 -0.30
N PRO A 11 17.39 -22.50 1.04
CA PRO A 11 17.76 -21.36 1.84
C PRO A 11 19.28 -21.11 1.71
N PRO A 12 19.68 -19.83 1.54
CA PRO A 12 21.07 -19.48 1.35
C PRO A 12 21.92 -19.81 2.58
N ASP A 13 23.15 -20.22 2.37
CA ASP A 13 24.07 -20.70 3.45
C ASP A 13 24.58 -19.57 4.36
N SER A 14 24.48 -18.30 3.97
CA SER A 14 24.95 -17.19 4.78
C SER A 14 23.85 -16.57 5.65
N PRO A 15 24.15 -16.12 6.91
CA PRO A 15 23.16 -15.55 7.81
C PRO A 15 22.40 -14.34 7.23
N HIS A 16 23.09 -13.43 6.53
CA HIS A 16 22.44 -12.25 5.94
C HIS A 16 21.52 -12.61 4.77
N MET A 17 21.90 -13.57 3.94
CA MET A 17 21.03 -14.07 2.87
C MET A 17 19.81 -14.78 3.43
N LYS A 18 19.98 -15.57 4.51
CA LYS A 18 18.86 -16.21 5.22
C LYS A 18 17.90 -15.17 5.79
N ALA A 19 18.43 -14.10 6.39
CA ALA A 19 17.63 -13.00 6.94
C ALA A 19 16.80 -12.31 5.82
N ILE A 20 17.42 -11.95 4.69
CA ILE A 20 16.74 -11.35 3.55
C ILE A 20 15.67 -12.29 2.98
N TRP A 21 15.98 -13.58 2.84
CA TRP A 21 15.02 -14.56 2.33
C TRP A 21 13.79 -14.68 3.26
N LEU A 22 14.00 -14.74 4.59
CA LEU A 22 12.93 -14.79 5.58
C LEU A 22 12.10 -13.50 5.55
N PHE A 23 12.74 -12.34 5.51
CA PHE A 23 12.08 -11.05 5.44
C PHE A 23 11.16 -10.97 4.20
N MET A 24 11.69 -11.27 3.03
CA MET A 24 10.89 -11.29 1.79
C MET A 24 9.76 -12.31 1.82
N ARG A 25 9.99 -13.48 2.44
CA ARG A 25 8.96 -14.51 2.59
C ARG A 25 7.84 -14.03 3.51
N VAL A 26 8.16 -13.43 4.64
CA VAL A 26 7.19 -12.89 5.60
C VAL A 26 6.36 -11.80 4.93
N MET A 27 6.99 -10.83 4.28
CA MET A 27 6.31 -9.74 3.59
C MET A 27 5.38 -10.23 2.47
N ARG A 28 5.80 -11.22 1.69
CA ARG A 28 4.92 -11.82 0.66
C ARG A 28 3.71 -12.51 1.27
N ARG A 29 3.88 -13.23 2.38
CA ARG A 29 2.77 -13.91 3.07
C ARG A 29 1.80 -12.92 3.69
N HIS A 30 2.32 -11.87 4.32
CA HIS A 30 1.52 -10.77 4.84
C HIS A 30 0.68 -10.15 3.71
N HIS A 31 1.33 -9.73 2.62
CA HIS A 31 0.65 -9.15 1.45
C HIS A 31 -0.44 -10.07 0.88
N ALA A 32 -0.13 -11.35 0.67
CA ALA A 32 -1.10 -12.33 0.17
C ALA A 32 -2.29 -12.53 1.14
N CYS A 33 -2.05 -12.47 2.46
CA CYS A 33 -3.11 -12.54 3.46
C CYS A 33 -4.05 -11.33 3.37
N VAL A 34 -3.47 -10.12 3.32
CA VAL A 34 -4.22 -8.87 3.18
C VAL A 34 -4.99 -8.84 1.85
N GLU A 35 -4.35 -9.15 0.72
CA GLU A 35 -5.01 -9.17 -0.60
C GLU A 35 -6.21 -10.10 -0.64
N ARG A 36 -6.08 -11.32 -0.09
CA ARG A 36 -7.19 -12.26 -0.02
C ARG A 36 -8.35 -11.69 0.78
N ARG A 37 -8.09 -11.19 1.99
CA ARG A 37 -9.11 -10.67 2.90
C ARG A 37 -9.78 -9.40 2.36
N ILE A 38 -9.03 -8.51 1.71
CA ILE A 38 -9.58 -7.34 1.01
C ILE A 38 -10.44 -7.80 -0.18
N GLY A 39 -10.01 -8.84 -0.90
CA GLY A 39 -10.79 -9.45 -1.98
C GLY A 39 -12.13 -10.01 -1.50
N ASP A 40 -12.18 -10.58 -0.31
CA ASP A 40 -13.41 -11.08 0.33
C ASP A 40 -14.41 -9.93 0.64
N LEU A 41 -13.93 -8.68 0.80
CA LEU A 41 -14.75 -7.47 0.89
C LEU A 41 -15.25 -6.94 -0.47
N GLY A 42 -14.93 -7.63 -1.56
CA GLY A 42 -15.33 -7.23 -2.92
C GLY A 42 -14.54 -6.06 -3.51
N ILE A 43 -13.39 -5.70 -2.93
CA ILE A 43 -12.54 -4.63 -3.43
C ILE A 43 -11.11 -5.15 -3.70
N HIS A 44 -10.48 -4.68 -4.78
CA HIS A 44 -9.08 -5.00 -5.07
C HIS A 44 -8.12 -4.06 -4.35
N HIS A 45 -6.93 -4.54 -4.00
CA HIS A 45 -5.88 -3.74 -3.36
C HIS A 45 -5.55 -2.45 -4.12
N SER A 46 -5.54 -2.46 -5.46
CA SER A 46 -5.34 -1.25 -6.27
C SER A 46 -6.46 -0.22 -6.11
N GLN A 47 -7.71 -0.66 -5.95
CA GLN A 47 -8.86 0.20 -5.69
C GLN A 47 -8.77 0.81 -4.28
N HIS A 48 -8.46 0.00 -3.27
CA HIS A 48 -8.22 0.47 -1.90
C HIS A 48 -7.09 1.51 -1.86
N ARG A 49 -5.93 1.23 -2.49
CA ARG A 49 -4.83 2.19 -2.57
C ARG A 49 -5.25 3.51 -3.22
N MET A 50 -6.08 3.47 -4.26
CA MET A 50 -6.58 4.67 -4.93
C MET A 50 -7.53 5.45 -4.03
N LEU A 51 -8.46 4.79 -3.33
CA LEU A 51 -9.33 5.43 -2.34
C LEU A 51 -8.52 6.13 -1.25
N MET A 52 -7.45 5.49 -0.74
CA MET A 52 -6.55 6.09 0.25
C MET A 52 -5.85 7.36 -0.26
N GLN A 53 -5.53 7.46 -1.55
CA GLN A 53 -4.97 8.68 -2.12
C GLN A 53 -6.01 9.80 -2.23
N LEU A 54 -7.25 9.45 -2.57
CA LEU A 54 -8.37 10.40 -2.70
C LEU A 54 -8.90 10.89 -1.34
N ALA A 55 -8.74 10.10 -0.28
CA ALA A 55 -9.19 10.42 1.08
C ALA A 55 -8.21 11.29 1.89
N ARG A 56 -7.09 11.73 1.31
CA ARG A 56 -6.09 12.53 2.04
C ARG A 56 -6.68 13.86 2.49
N PRO A 57 -6.68 14.15 3.80
CA PRO A 57 -7.18 15.43 4.29
C PRO A 57 -6.27 16.58 3.83
N ASN A 58 -6.84 17.75 3.63
CA ASN A 58 -6.15 19.01 3.34
C ASN A 58 -5.34 19.06 2.02
N GLN A 59 -5.61 18.16 1.08
CA GLN A 59 -5.02 18.22 -0.25
C GLN A 59 -6.13 18.32 -1.30
N SER A 60 -5.92 19.14 -2.33
CA SER A 60 -6.78 19.11 -3.51
C SER A 60 -6.76 17.69 -4.11
N PRO A 61 -7.90 17.16 -4.58
CA PRO A 61 -7.94 15.86 -5.21
C PRO A 61 -6.89 15.75 -6.31
N PRO A 62 -6.02 14.72 -6.28
CA PRO A 62 -4.97 14.58 -7.28
C PRO A 62 -5.57 14.34 -8.67
N SER A 63 -4.98 14.92 -9.70
CA SER A 63 -5.30 14.63 -11.09
C SER A 63 -5.00 13.17 -11.45
N GLN A 64 -5.60 12.67 -12.53
CA GLN A 64 -5.33 11.29 -12.99
C GLN A 64 -3.84 11.05 -13.31
N LYS A 65 -3.12 12.08 -13.77
CA LYS A 65 -1.69 12.02 -14.04
C LYS A 65 -0.90 11.87 -12.73
N GLU A 66 -1.21 12.69 -11.74
CA GLU A 66 -0.59 12.60 -10.41
C GLU A 66 -0.89 11.26 -9.73
N LEU A 67 -2.12 10.74 -9.84
CA LEU A 67 -2.47 9.40 -9.37
C LEU A 67 -1.63 8.32 -10.05
N ALA A 68 -1.40 8.42 -11.37
CA ALA A 68 -0.57 7.48 -12.09
C ALA A 68 0.89 7.48 -11.58
N GLU A 69 1.45 8.67 -11.35
CA GLU A 69 2.79 8.86 -10.80
C GLU A 69 2.90 8.34 -9.36
N ILE A 70 1.97 8.74 -8.48
CA ILE A 70 1.94 8.30 -7.06
C ILE A 70 1.78 6.77 -6.95
N MET A 71 0.95 6.19 -7.78
CA MET A 71 0.68 4.75 -7.73
C MET A 71 1.69 3.91 -8.49
N GLY A 72 2.52 4.52 -9.35
CA GLY A 72 3.48 3.81 -10.21
C GLY A 72 2.81 2.94 -11.27
N VAL A 73 1.68 3.39 -11.83
CA VAL A 73 0.90 2.66 -12.84
C VAL A 73 0.64 3.53 -14.08
N SER A 74 0.19 2.92 -15.17
CA SER A 74 -0.16 3.67 -16.38
C SER A 74 -1.44 4.51 -16.18
N PRO A 75 -1.59 5.65 -16.90
CA PRO A 75 -2.84 6.45 -16.90
C PRO A 75 -4.07 5.63 -17.29
N ALA A 76 -3.92 4.65 -18.18
CA ALA A 76 -5.00 3.76 -18.59
C ALA A 76 -5.47 2.87 -17.41
N ALA A 77 -4.53 2.39 -16.58
CA ALA A 77 -4.85 1.61 -15.36
C ALA A 77 -5.59 2.48 -14.33
N VAL A 78 -5.16 3.74 -14.15
CA VAL A 78 -5.87 4.72 -13.29
C VAL A 78 -7.30 4.91 -13.77
N THR A 79 -7.49 5.20 -15.07
CA THR A 79 -8.82 5.40 -15.66
C THR A 79 -9.73 4.18 -15.45
N THR A 80 -9.19 2.98 -15.63
CA THR A 80 -9.94 1.72 -15.42
C THR A 80 -10.33 1.54 -13.97
N THR A 81 -9.42 1.83 -13.03
CA THR A 81 -9.68 1.70 -11.60
C THR A 81 -10.71 2.74 -11.13
N LEU A 82 -10.60 3.99 -11.59
CA LEU A 82 -11.58 5.04 -11.28
C LEU A 82 -12.99 4.71 -11.80
N LYS A 83 -13.11 4.17 -13.02
CA LYS A 83 -14.42 3.72 -13.55
C LYS A 83 -15.06 2.62 -12.69
N ARG A 84 -14.24 1.71 -12.14
CA ARG A 84 -14.74 0.67 -11.23
C ARG A 84 -15.20 1.26 -9.90
N LEU A 85 -14.40 2.16 -9.31
CA LEU A 85 -14.75 2.84 -8.06
C LEU A 85 -16.03 3.66 -8.19
N GLU A 86 -16.23 4.32 -9.32
CA GLU A 86 -17.43 5.10 -9.63
C GLU A 86 -18.65 4.19 -9.82
N LYS A 87 -18.49 3.07 -10.54
CA LYS A 87 -19.54 2.06 -10.72
C LYS A 87 -20.01 1.45 -9.39
N GLU A 88 -19.07 1.26 -8.45
CA GLU A 88 -19.34 0.75 -7.10
C GLU A 88 -19.78 1.86 -6.13
N GLU A 89 -19.94 3.10 -6.63
CA GLU A 89 -20.36 4.28 -5.86
C GLU A 89 -19.40 4.65 -4.71
N TYR A 90 -18.14 4.26 -4.77
CA TYR A 90 -17.12 4.67 -3.79
C TYR A 90 -16.59 6.08 -4.06
N ILE A 91 -16.73 6.56 -5.29
CA ILE A 91 -16.39 7.93 -5.70
C ILE A 91 -17.50 8.49 -6.57
N THR A 92 -17.54 9.84 -6.65
CA THR A 92 -18.33 10.59 -7.66
C THR A 92 -17.39 11.46 -8.46
N ARG A 93 -17.82 11.86 -9.67
CA ARG A 93 -17.13 12.83 -10.51
C ARG A 93 -18.07 13.98 -10.79
N SER A 94 -17.59 15.20 -10.63
CA SER A 94 -18.29 16.41 -11.02
C SER A 94 -17.47 17.14 -12.09
N ALA A 95 -18.16 17.66 -13.11
CA ALA A 95 -17.54 18.61 -14.03
C ALA A 95 -17.42 19.97 -13.31
N THR A 96 -16.24 20.58 -13.33
CA THR A 96 -16.09 21.97 -12.87
C THR A 96 -16.59 22.92 -13.97
N ASP A 97 -17.43 23.88 -13.57
CA ASP A 97 -18.06 24.86 -14.48
C ASP A 97 -17.08 25.78 -15.23
N GLU A 98 -15.83 25.90 -14.79
CA GLU A 98 -14.84 26.81 -15.38
C GLU A 98 -13.95 26.18 -16.47
N ASP A 99 -13.81 24.87 -16.51
CA ASP A 99 -13.09 24.16 -17.58
C ASP A 99 -13.59 22.73 -17.71
N ASN A 100 -14.38 22.45 -18.72
CA ASN A 100 -14.94 21.12 -19.06
C ASN A 100 -13.88 19.99 -19.19
N ARG A 101 -12.61 20.26 -18.86
CA ARG A 101 -11.47 19.33 -18.95
C ARG A 101 -11.02 18.74 -17.62
N ARG A 102 -11.52 19.22 -16.47
CA ARG A 102 -11.16 18.69 -15.14
C ARG A 102 -12.38 18.12 -14.46
N ASN A 103 -12.52 16.80 -14.47
CA ASN A 103 -13.45 16.11 -13.59
C ASN A 103 -12.83 16.06 -12.18
N GLU A 104 -13.41 16.77 -11.23
CA GLU A 104 -13.09 16.59 -9.82
C GLU A 104 -13.61 15.24 -9.33
N ILE A 105 -12.77 14.55 -8.59
CA ILE A 105 -13.08 13.23 -8.05
C ILE A 105 -13.28 13.37 -6.54
N HIS A 106 -14.48 13.02 -6.07
CA HIS A 106 -14.83 13.08 -4.65
C HIS A 106 -15.08 11.67 -4.12
N ILE A 107 -14.53 11.38 -2.95
CA ILE A 107 -14.84 10.14 -2.24
C ILE A 107 -16.21 10.27 -1.57
N THR A 108 -17.01 9.20 -1.62
CA THR A 108 -18.32 9.12 -0.97
C THR A 108 -18.19 8.59 0.47
N GLU A 109 -19.26 8.71 1.26
CA GLU A 109 -19.32 8.07 2.60
C GLU A 109 -19.14 6.55 2.49
N LYS A 110 -19.70 5.92 1.46
CA LYS A 110 -19.50 4.50 1.15
C LYS A 110 -18.03 4.19 0.86
N GLY A 111 -17.32 5.06 0.15
CA GLY A 111 -15.89 4.95 -0.08
C GLY A 111 -15.07 5.07 1.20
N LEU A 112 -15.41 6.01 2.07
CA LEU A 112 -14.76 6.18 3.38
C LEU A 112 -15.01 4.96 4.30
N SER A 113 -16.24 4.46 4.36
CA SER A 113 -16.56 3.23 5.09
C SER A 113 -15.73 2.04 4.58
N LYS A 114 -15.58 1.91 3.25
CA LYS A 114 -14.77 0.84 2.65
C LYS A 114 -13.29 0.94 3.03
N ILE A 115 -12.74 2.15 3.14
CA ILE A 115 -11.37 2.35 3.65
C ILE A 115 -11.26 1.84 5.09
N THR A 116 -12.24 2.16 5.95
CA THR A 116 -12.24 1.72 7.35
C THR A 116 -12.28 0.20 7.46
N GLU A 117 -13.16 -0.47 6.70
CA GLU A 117 -13.22 -1.93 6.65
C GLU A 117 -11.88 -2.56 6.23
N CYS A 118 -11.21 -1.97 5.22
CA CYS A 118 -9.89 -2.42 4.80
C CYS A 118 -8.82 -2.18 5.88
N HIS A 119 -8.89 -1.06 6.59
CA HIS A 119 -7.96 -0.74 7.68
C HIS A 119 -8.00 -1.78 8.80
N GLU A 120 -9.19 -2.21 9.20
CA GLU A 120 -9.38 -3.30 10.18
C GLU A 120 -8.72 -4.61 9.74
N ILE A 121 -8.74 -4.91 8.44
CA ILE A 121 -8.03 -6.07 7.87
C ILE A 121 -6.53 -5.94 8.04
N PHE A 122 -5.95 -4.77 7.72
CA PHE A 122 -4.52 -4.52 7.91
C PHE A 122 -4.15 -4.69 9.38
N GLU A 123 -4.81 -3.96 10.28
CA GLU A 123 -4.53 -4.02 11.71
C GLU A 123 -4.65 -5.44 12.30
N SER A 124 -5.70 -6.18 11.93
CA SER A 124 -5.88 -7.54 12.44
C SER A 124 -4.85 -8.52 11.86
N THR A 125 -4.39 -8.30 10.63
CA THR A 125 -3.32 -9.09 10.02
C THR A 125 -1.98 -8.79 10.66
N ASP A 126 -1.70 -7.50 10.95
CA ASP A 126 -0.48 -7.05 11.64
C ASP A 126 -0.44 -7.61 13.07
N ARG A 127 -1.54 -7.50 13.83
CA ARG A 127 -1.65 -8.12 15.16
C ARG A 127 -1.39 -9.62 15.13
N ALA A 128 -1.93 -10.32 14.13
CA ALA A 128 -1.71 -11.76 13.98
C ALA A 128 -0.25 -12.09 13.61
N MET A 129 0.41 -11.25 12.82
CA MET A 129 1.80 -11.43 12.43
C MET A 129 2.74 -11.28 13.63
N PHE A 130 2.44 -10.37 14.54
CA PHE A 130 3.25 -10.10 15.75
C PHE A 130 2.71 -10.77 17.01
N ALA A 131 1.76 -11.69 16.89
CA ALA A 131 1.25 -12.42 18.04
C ALA A 131 2.37 -13.17 18.79
N GLY A 132 2.45 -12.98 20.10
CA GLY A 132 3.46 -13.61 20.96
C GLY A 132 4.77 -12.83 21.10
N PHE A 133 4.94 -11.71 20.38
CA PHE A 133 6.07 -10.82 20.62
C PHE A 133 5.86 -10.00 21.91
N THR A 134 6.91 -9.88 22.71
CA THR A 134 6.93 -8.95 23.84
C THR A 134 7.20 -7.52 23.35
N GLU A 135 6.95 -6.51 24.20
CA GLU A 135 7.29 -5.12 23.88
C GLU A 135 8.79 -4.92 23.62
N GLU A 136 9.64 -5.62 24.38
CA GLU A 136 11.10 -5.56 24.21
C GLU A 136 11.56 -6.18 22.89
N GLU A 137 10.96 -7.30 22.49
CA GLU A 137 11.23 -7.94 21.19
C GLU A 137 10.77 -7.05 20.03
N MET A 138 9.61 -6.39 20.16
CA MET A 138 9.12 -5.42 19.18
C MET A 138 10.05 -4.21 19.07
N ALA A 139 10.49 -3.63 20.20
CA ALA A 139 11.43 -2.50 20.19
C ALA A 139 12.77 -2.90 19.54
N THR A 140 13.26 -4.10 19.82
CA THR A 140 14.47 -4.64 19.21
C THR A 140 14.33 -4.83 17.71
N LEU A 141 13.22 -5.40 17.26
CA LEU A 141 12.91 -5.59 15.83
C LEU A 141 12.86 -4.25 15.09
N ILE A 142 12.16 -3.26 15.66
CA ILE A 142 12.07 -1.89 15.09
C ILE A 142 13.48 -1.30 14.96
N SER A 143 14.30 -1.36 16.01
CA SER A 143 15.67 -0.85 15.98
C SER A 143 16.53 -1.50 14.88
N PHE A 144 16.35 -2.80 14.64
CA PHE A 144 17.06 -3.48 13.54
C PHE A 144 16.57 -3.02 12.16
N MET A 145 15.27 -2.84 12.00
CA MET A 145 14.70 -2.34 10.73
C MET A 145 15.18 -0.91 10.42
N GLU A 146 15.14 -0.01 11.41
CA GLU A 146 15.67 1.35 11.27
C GLU A 146 17.16 1.37 10.93
N ARG A 147 17.95 0.48 11.53
CA ARG A 147 19.38 0.36 11.19
C ARG A 147 19.59 -0.15 9.76
N MET A 148 18.78 -1.11 9.31
CA MET A 148 18.84 -1.59 7.93
C MET A 148 18.49 -0.47 6.95
N ASP A 149 17.48 0.33 7.25
CA ASP A 149 17.03 1.45 6.43
C ASP A 149 18.15 2.50 6.30
N ARG A 150 18.73 2.95 7.42
CA ARG A 150 19.89 3.87 7.41
C ARG A 150 21.10 3.32 6.63
N ASN A 151 21.35 2.01 6.70
CA ASN A 151 22.46 1.40 5.93
C ASN A 151 22.17 1.42 4.42
N LEU A 152 20.92 1.28 4.02
CA LEU A 152 20.51 1.38 2.62
C LEU A 152 20.63 2.83 2.11
N ASP A 153 20.24 3.82 2.92
CA ASP A 153 20.46 5.23 2.60
C ASP A 153 21.93 5.54 2.40
N ALA A 154 22.81 5.07 3.30
CA ALA A 154 24.25 5.23 3.18
C ALA A 154 24.85 4.52 1.95
N ALA A 155 24.19 3.46 1.47
CA ALA A 155 24.54 2.76 0.24
C ALA A 155 23.97 3.44 -1.03
N GLY A 156 23.27 4.58 -0.91
CA GLY A 156 22.69 5.33 -2.02
C GLY A 156 21.39 4.74 -2.57
N ALA A 157 20.65 3.97 -1.78
CA ALA A 157 19.35 3.48 -2.19
C ALA A 157 18.38 4.65 -2.43
N PRO A 158 17.55 4.60 -3.50
CA PRO A 158 16.57 5.65 -3.74
C PRO A 158 15.51 5.64 -2.62
N SER A 159 15.21 6.81 -2.06
CA SER A 159 14.14 6.97 -1.09
C SER A 159 12.78 6.64 -1.74
N ASP A 160 11.94 5.85 -1.07
CA ASP A 160 10.58 5.62 -1.52
C ASP A 160 9.63 6.66 -0.89
N PRO A 161 9.04 7.58 -1.69
CA PRO A 161 8.16 8.62 -1.18
C PRO A 161 6.95 8.10 -0.39
N ARG A 162 6.60 6.82 -0.58
CA ARG A 162 5.48 6.16 0.11
C ARG A 162 5.77 5.88 1.58
N PHE A 163 7.05 5.74 1.93
CA PHE A 163 7.52 5.37 3.26
C PHE A 163 8.31 6.49 3.96
N ARG A 164 8.23 7.74 3.46
CA ARG A 164 8.82 8.87 4.19
C ARG A 164 8.26 8.92 5.60
N SER A 165 9.14 8.92 6.57
CA SER A 165 8.79 8.99 7.98
C SER A 165 7.98 10.26 8.28
N HIS A 166 7.18 10.25 9.36
CA HIS A 166 6.46 11.43 9.81
C HIS A 166 7.41 12.59 10.19
N GLN A 167 8.69 12.29 10.48
CA GLN A 167 9.73 13.26 10.76
C GLN A 167 10.17 14.03 9.50
N ASP A 168 10.30 13.36 8.36
CA ASP A 168 10.71 13.99 7.09
C ASP A 168 9.65 14.93 6.50
N ARG A 169 8.42 14.91 7.04
CA ARG A 169 7.32 15.76 6.58
C ARG A 169 7.25 17.13 7.27
N LYS A 170 8.07 17.37 8.31
CA LYS A 170 8.07 18.64 9.04
C LYS A 170 9.11 19.64 8.52
N ASP A 171 10.00 19.20 7.65
CA ASP A 171 11.13 20.00 7.15
C ASP A 171 10.96 20.43 5.68
N VAL A 172 9.71 20.43 5.13
CA VAL A 172 9.38 20.95 3.80
C VAL A 172 8.27 21.99 3.88
#